data_cef4533059f27be71367967604dffa20
#
_entry.id   cef4533059f27be71367967604dffa20
#
_cell.length_a   1.000
_cell.length_b   1.000
_cell.length_c   1.000
_cell.angle_alpha   90.00
_cell.angle_beta   90.00
_cell.angle_gamma   90.00
#
_symmetry.space_group_name_H-M   'P 1'
#
loop_
_entity.id
_entity.type
_entity.pdbx_description
1 polymer ?
#
loop_
_entity_poly.entity_id
_entity_poly.type
_entity_poly.pdbx_seq_one_letter_code
_entity_poly.pdbx_strand_id
1 'polypeptide(L)'
;MLFWQMPIMALALVPIIVVESFVVWRKLQMPVANVVLGTTLANIISTFVGVPMAWAMMVLLNIASGSLPFWNLNSPIGIFEAVVLQSSWLVPHSNSQLCWMVPTATLVLLIPYFFASVLSEGWVLRHLWRMEDKRLVRAANWQANLASYIGLALVTGAWLWMSIAGNAVIRQ
;
A
#
# COMPACT_ATOMS: atom_id res chain seq x y z
N MET A 1 3.48 5.14 12.67
CA MET A 1 2.39 5.28 11.70
C MET A 1 1.68 3.98 11.38
N LEU A 2 2.37 2.88 11.13
CA LEU A 2 1.76 1.57 10.79
C LEU A 2 0.63 1.15 11.74
N PHE A 3 0.79 1.28 13.06
CA PHE A 3 -0.25 0.94 14.04
C PHE A 3 -1.53 1.79 13.93
N TRP A 4 -1.42 3.07 13.58
CA TRP A 4 -2.57 3.95 13.38
C TRP A 4 -3.30 3.68 12.05
N GLN A 5 -2.60 3.12 11.09
CA GLN A 5 -3.17 2.77 9.78
C GLN A 5 -3.82 1.39 9.77
N MET A 6 -3.53 0.51 10.73
CA MET A 6 -4.08 -0.85 10.81
C MET A 6 -5.61 -0.91 10.67
N PRO A 7 -6.41 -0.11 11.41
CA PRO A 7 -7.87 -0.15 11.26
C PRO A 7 -8.33 0.29 9.86
N ILE A 8 -7.67 1.31 9.30
CA ILE A 8 -7.98 1.82 7.95
C ILE A 8 -7.60 0.77 6.89
N MET A 9 -6.47 0.11 7.06
CA MET A 9 -6.05 -0.99 6.19
C MET A 9 -7.02 -2.17 6.24
N ALA A 10 -7.51 -2.53 7.43
CA ALA A 10 -8.51 -3.59 7.58
C ALA A 10 -9.83 -3.25 6.86
N LEU A 11 -10.29 -1.99 6.96
CA LEU A 11 -11.46 -1.52 6.22
C LEU A 11 -11.22 -1.47 4.70
N ALA A 12 -10.02 -1.10 4.27
CA ALA A 12 -9.64 -1.06 2.86
C ALA A 12 -9.55 -2.46 2.23
N LEU A 13 -9.34 -3.52 3.03
CA LEU A 13 -9.33 -4.90 2.53
C LEU A 13 -10.63 -5.29 1.82
N VAL A 14 -11.77 -4.83 2.30
CA VAL A 14 -13.07 -5.17 1.70
C VAL A 14 -13.15 -4.72 0.23
N PRO A 15 -13.02 -3.43 -0.09
CA PRO A 15 -13.04 -2.99 -1.49
C PRO A 15 -11.88 -3.56 -2.32
N ILE A 16 -10.70 -3.79 -1.75
CA ILE A 16 -9.58 -4.44 -2.42
C ILE A 16 -9.99 -5.86 -2.86
N ILE A 17 -10.48 -6.70 -1.95
CA ILE A 17 -10.91 -8.07 -2.24
C ILE A 17 -12.00 -8.07 -3.31
N VAL A 18 -12.94 -7.13 -3.28
CA VAL A 18 -14.01 -7.04 -4.30
C VAL A 18 -13.43 -6.76 -5.69
N VAL A 19 -12.55 -5.74 -5.80
CA VAL A 19 -11.92 -5.37 -7.07
C VAL A 19 -11.05 -6.52 -7.60
N GLU A 20 -10.22 -7.11 -6.76
CA GLU A 20 -9.31 -8.17 -7.15
C GLU A 20 -10.05 -9.45 -7.52
N SER A 21 -11.06 -9.84 -6.74
CA SER A 21 -11.92 -10.98 -7.07
C SER A 21 -12.59 -10.80 -8.42
N PHE A 22 -13.08 -9.59 -8.71
CA PHE A 22 -13.69 -9.29 -10.01
C PHE A 22 -12.69 -9.44 -11.16
N VAL A 23 -11.50 -8.89 -11.05
CA VAL A 23 -10.46 -8.97 -12.08
C VAL A 23 -10.01 -10.42 -12.30
N VAL A 24 -9.76 -11.15 -11.22
CA VAL A 24 -9.35 -12.56 -11.27
C VAL A 24 -10.46 -13.42 -11.87
N TRP A 25 -11.71 -13.24 -11.46
CA TRP A 25 -12.87 -13.95 -12.00
C TRP A 25 -13.00 -13.73 -13.51
N ARG A 26 -12.91 -12.49 -13.96
CA ARG A 26 -12.97 -12.15 -15.40
C ARG A 26 -11.89 -12.84 -16.23
N LYS A 27 -10.74 -13.09 -15.65
CA LYS A 27 -9.60 -13.70 -16.34
C LYS A 27 -9.58 -15.23 -16.30
N LEU A 28 -9.83 -15.80 -15.13
CA LEU A 28 -9.73 -17.24 -14.93
C LEU A 28 -11.05 -17.97 -15.21
N GLN A 29 -12.17 -17.26 -15.21
CA GLN A 29 -13.53 -17.81 -15.41
C GLN A 29 -13.87 -19.00 -14.50
N MET A 30 -13.26 -19.02 -13.31
CA MET A 30 -13.51 -20.01 -12.27
C MET A 30 -14.83 -19.70 -11.53
N PRO A 31 -15.38 -20.67 -10.77
CA PRO A 31 -16.54 -20.43 -9.90
C PRO A 31 -16.26 -19.26 -8.94
N VAL A 32 -17.21 -18.31 -8.87
CA VAL A 32 -17.07 -17.07 -8.09
C VAL A 32 -16.67 -17.35 -6.63
N ALA A 33 -17.29 -18.36 -6.01
CA ALA A 33 -16.97 -18.73 -4.62
C ALA A 33 -15.50 -19.10 -4.43
N ASN A 34 -14.90 -19.86 -5.37
CA ASN A 34 -13.49 -20.25 -5.31
C ASN A 34 -12.58 -19.04 -5.50
N VAL A 35 -12.93 -18.12 -6.38
CA VAL A 35 -12.16 -16.89 -6.62
C VAL A 35 -12.22 -15.99 -5.39
N VAL A 36 -13.40 -15.71 -4.84
CA VAL A 36 -13.57 -14.87 -3.65
C VAL A 36 -12.82 -15.47 -2.46
N LEU A 37 -12.95 -16.77 -2.21
CA LEU A 37 -12.22 -17.42 -1.13
C LEU A 37 -10.70 -17.33 -1.32
N GLY A 38 -10.21 -17.63 -2.53
CA GLY A 38 -8.79 -17.59 -2.85
C GLY A 38 -8.19 -16.19 -2.72
N THR A 39 -8.84 -15.17 -3.28
CA THR A 39 -8.40 -13.78 -3.18
C THR A 39 -8.49 -13.26 -1.75
N THR A 40 -9.53 -13.62 -0.98
CA THR A 40 -9.62 -13.25 0.44
C THR A 40 -8.46 -13.82 1.25
N LEU A 41 -8.19 -15.12 1.11
CA LEU A 41 -7.06 -15.76 1.81
C LEU A 41 -5.72 -15.15 1.39
N ALA A 42 -5.54 -14.90 0.09
CA ALA A 42 -4.32 -14.26 -0.42
C ALA A 42 -4.12 -12.88 0.17
N ASN A 43 -5.15 -12.04 0.20
CA ASN A 43 -5.11 -10.69 0.76
C ASN A 43 -4.86 -10.68 2.28
N ILE A 44 -5.47 -11.60 3.03
CA ILE A 44 -5.20 -11.74 4.47
C ILE A 44 -3.71 -12.09 4.69
N ILE A 45 -3.20 -13.08 3.98
CA ILE A 45 -1.80 -13.51 4.10
C ILE A 45 -0.86 -12.39 3.67
N SER A 46 -1.15 -11.70 2.55
CA SER A 46 -0.32 -10.60 2.06
C SER A 46 -0.29 -9.43 3.04
N THR A 47 -1.36 -9.16 3.76
CA THR A 47 -1.39 -8.13 4.80
C THR A 47 -0.44 -8.48 5.95
N PHE A 48 -0.49 -9.72 6.44
CA PHE A 48 0.41 -10.16 7.52
C PHE A 48 1.89 -10.22 7.10
N VAL A 49 2.17 -10.59 5.87
CA VAL A 49 3.55 -10.67 5.33
C VAL A 49 4.01 -9.30 4.83
N GLY A 50 3.12 -8.53 4.21
CA GLY A 50 3.43 -7.27 3.57
C GLY A 50 3.89 -6.18 4.54
N VAL A 51 3.26 -6.12 5.73
CA VAL A 51 3.63 -5.12 6.75
C VAL A 51 5.09 -5.27 7.20
N PRO A 52 5.56 -6.43 7.69
CA PRO A 52 6.97 -6.59 8.06
C PRO A 52 7.92 -6.49 6.85
N MET A 53 7.51 -6.94 5.66
CA MET A 53 8.33 -6.85 4.46
C MET A 53 8.54 -5.41 3.99
N ALA A 54 7.47 -4.61 3.96
CA ALA A 54 7.55 -3.20 3.63
C ALA A 54 8.39 -2.44 4.66
N TRP A 55 8.19 -2.75 5.96
CA TRP A 55 8.98 -2.17 7.02
C TRP A 55 10.48 -2.49 6.86
N ALA A 56 10.84 -3.76 6.67
CA ALA A 56 12.22 -4.18 6.46
C ALA A 56 12.85 -3.50 5.23
N MET A 57 12.11 -3.39 4.14
CA MET A 57 12.58 -2.71 2.93
C MET A 57 12.85 -1.22 3.18
N MET A 58 11.98 -0.52 3.91
CA MET A 58 12.18 0.88 4.26
C MET A 58 13.35 1.08 5.22
N VAL A 59 13.57 0.14 6.17
CA VAL A 59 14.77 0.14 7.03
C VAL A 59 16.03 0.00 6.19
N LEU A 60 16.07 -0.95 5.26
CA LEU A 60 17.22 -1.16 4.38
C LEU A 60 17.51 0.06 3.49
N LEU A 61 16.47 0.70 2.95
CA LEU A 61 16.62 1.94 2.18
C LEU A 61 17.17 3.08 3.03
N ASN A 62 16.72 3.20 4.28
CA ASN A 62 17.22 4.20 5.21
C ASN A 62 18.71 3.98 5.55
N ILE A 63 19.11 2.73 5.82
CA ILE A 63 20.51 2.38 6.05
C ILE A 63 21.36 2.66 4.80
N ALA A 64 20.87 2.25 3.61
CA ALA A 64 21.60 2.41 2.35
C ALA A 64 21.77 3.88 1.94
N SER A 65 20.82 4.75 2.30
CA SER A 65 20.90 6.19 2.03
C SER A 65 21.93 6.93 2.91
N GLY A 66 22.45 6.26 3.96
CA GLY A 66 23.35 6.89 4.93
C GLY A 66 22.69 7.98 5.77
N SER A 67 21.38 8.08 5.69
CA SER A 67 20.59 9.10 6.38
C SER A 67 20.52 8.76 7.86
N LEU A 68 21.28 9.49 8.68
CA LEU A 68 21.13 9.45 10.13
C LEU A 68 19.83 10.16 10.54
N PRO A 69 19.25 9.84 11.71
CA PRO A 69 17.92 10.29 12.13
C PRO A 69 17.77 11.79 12.40
N PHE A 70 18.76 12.60 12.06
CA PHE A 70 18.73 14.06 12.26
C PHE A 70 18.39 14.79 10.97
N TRP A 71 17.07 14.83 10.67
CA TRP A 71 16.56 15.55 9.52
C TRP A 71 16.50 17.04 9.82
N ASN A 72 17.06 17.83 8.94
CA ASN A 72 16.83 19.27 8.99
C ASN A 72 15.44 19.60 8.41
N LEU A 73 14.41 19.50 9.25
CA LEU A 73 13.02 19.79 8.86
C LEU A 73 12.78 21.26 8.45
N ASN A 74 13.81 22.11 8.56
CA ASN A 74 13.74 23.49 8.09
C ASN A 74 14.12 23.62 6.60
N SER A 75 14.58 22.55 5.96
CA SER A 75 14.90 22.54 4.53
C SER A 75 13.87 21.71 3.74
N PRO A 76 13.50 22.11 2.52
CA PRO A 76 12.59 21.31 1.67
C PRO A 76 13.10 19.90 1.40
N ILE A 77 14.42 19.76 1.26
CA ILE A 77 15.09 18.46 1.05
C ILE A 77 14.95 17.58 2.28
N GLY A 78 15.21 18.11 3.47
CA GLY A 78 15.08 17.36 4.73
C GLY A 78 13.64 16.93 5.02
N ILE A 79 12.65 17.76 4.66
CA ILE A 79 11.23 17.39 4.73
C ILE A 79 10.92 16.23 3.77
N PHE A 80 11.38 16.34 2.52
CA PHE A 80 11.20 15.28 1.52
C PHE A 80 11.82 13.96 1.96
N GLU A 81 13.06 13.98 2.42
CA GLU A 81 13.75 12.81 2.96
C GLU A 81 12.99 12.20 4.15
N ALA A 82 12.56 13.03 5.11
CA ALA A 82 11.80 12.57 6.26
C ALA A 82 10.49 11.87 5.85
N VAL A 83 9.75 12.42 4.89
CA VAL A 83 8.51 11.82 4.42
C VAL A 83 8.75 10.53 3.65
N VAL A 84 9.76 10.49 2.78
CA VAL A 84 10.03 9.32 1.92
C VAL A 84 10.70 8.21 2.70
N LEU A 85 11.81 8.50 3.37
CA LEU A 85 12.63 7.47 4.03
C LEU A 85 12.08 7.04 5.40
N GLN A 86 11.35 7.93 6.08
CA GLN A 86 10.72 7.61 7.37
C GLN A 86 9.22 7.35 7.28
N SER A 87 8.67 7.13 6.09
CA SER A 87 7.23 6.93 5.89
C SER A 87 6.63 5.86 6.80
N SER A 88 7.39 4.80 7.11
CA SER A 88 6.91 3.68 7.96
C SER A 88 6.69 4.06 9.42
N TRP A 89 7.44 5.02 9.94
CA TRP A 89 7.39 5.47 11.36
C TRP A 89 7.31 6.97 11.51
N LEU A 90 6.90 7.67 10.48
CA LEU A 90 6.72 9.11 10.49
C LEU A 90 5.79 9.53 11.63
N VAL A 91 6.28 10.39 12.50
CA VAL A 91 5.51 11.05 13.55
C VAL A 91 5.51 12.55 13.27
N PRO A 92 4.42 13.12 12.77
CA PRO A 92 4.34 14.55 12.51
C PRO A 92 4.38 15.35 13.82
N HIS A 93 5.10 16.47 13.81
CA HIS A 93 5.31 17.28 15.00
C HIS A 93 4.26 18.37 15.22
N SER A 94 3.42 18.65 14.22
CA SER A 94 2.36 19.66 14.30
C SER A 94 1.13 19.25 13.49
N ASN A 95 -0.05 19.79 13.87
CA ASN A 95 -1.30 19.50 13.15
C ASN A 95 -1.26 19.94 11.69
N SER A 96 -0.57 21.03 11.36
CA SER A 96 -0.42 21.51 9.98
C SER A 96 0.44 20.56 9.12
N GLN A 97 1.41 19.85 9.73
CA GLN A 97 2.22 18.85 9.04
C GLN A 97 1.48 17.53 8.87
N LEU A 98 0.61 17.15 9.82
CA LEU A 98 -0.23 15.96 9.73
C LEU A 98 -1.04 15.93 8.45
N CYS A 99 -1.57 17.06 8.04
CA CYS A 99 -2.52 17.13 6.92
C CYS A 99 -1.94 16.64 5.59
N TRP A 100 -0.68 16.93 5.27
CA TRP A 100 -0.09 16.54 3.99
C TRP A 100 0.97 15.44 4.10
N MET A 101 1.73 15.39 5.21
CA MET A 101 2.79 14.39 5.39
C MET A 101 2.25 12.98 5.49
N VAL A 102 1.11 12.78 6.18
CA VAL A 102 0.49 11.47 6.35
C VAL A 102 0.03 10.87 5.01
N PRO A 103 -0.77 11.55 4.17
CA PRO A 103 -1.16 11.00 2.88
C PRO A 103 0.03 10.83 1.92
N THR A 104 1.05 11.71 1.98
CA THR A 104 2.25 11.54 1.17
C THR A 104 3.03 10.30 1.58
N ALA A 105 3.27 10.10 2.88
CA ALA A 105 3.92 8.89 3.39
C ALA A 105 3.14 7.62 3.03
N THR A 106 1.81 7.69 3.06
CA THR A 106 0.95 6.58 2.63
C THR A 106 1.15 6.25 1.15
N LEU A 107 1.20 7.27 0.26
CA LEU A 107 1.49 7.06 -1.16
C LEU A 107 2.85 6.40 -1.39
N VAL A 108 3.88 6.84 -0.66
CA VAL A 108 5.23 6.23 -0.75
C VAL A 108 5.18 4.76 -0.34
N LEU A 109 4.47 4.43 0.74
CA LEU A 109 4.34 3.06 1.23
C LEU A 109 3.53 2.15 0.31
N LEU A 110 2.66 2.68 -0.57
CA LEU A 110 1.96 1.85 -1.56
C LEU A 110 2.92 1.12 -2.49
N ILE A 111 4.11 1.68 -2.77
CA ILE A 111 5.10 1.05 -3.66
C ILE A 111 5.62 -0.27 -3.06
N PRO A 112 6.24 -0.28 -1.86
CA PRO A 112 6.70 -1.53 -1.26
C PRO A 112 5.55 -2.50 -0.97
N TYR A 113 4.39 -2.02 -0.54
CA TYR A 113 3.23 -2.87 -0.32
C TYR A 113 2.74 -3.55 -1.61
N PHE A 114 2.71 -2.83 -2.74
CA PHE A 114 2.35 -3.41 -4.03
C PHE A 114 3.22 -4.63 -4.36
N PHE A 115 4.53 -4.49 -4.28
CA PHE A 115 5.44 -5.61 -4.59
C PHE A 115 5.29 -6.76 -3.58
N ALA A 116 5.15 -6.44 -2.30
CA ALA A 116 4.92 -7.44 -1.27
C ALA A 116 3.61 -8.21 -1.51
N SER A 117 2.51 -7.52 -1.85
CA SER A 117 1.22 -8.15 -2.18
C SER A 117 1.32 -9.03 -3.42
N VAL A 118 1.82 -8.49 -4.53
CA VAL A 118 1.96 -9.27 -5.78
C VAL A 118 2.75 -10.55 -5.57
N LEU A 119 3.83 -10.51 -4.77
CA LEU A 119 4.67 -11.68 -4.52
C LEU A 119 3.98 -12.69 -3.60
N SER A 120 3.47 -12.24 -2.45
CA SER A 120 2.84 -13.11 -1.45
C SER A 120 1.53 -13.71 -1.95
N GLU A 121 0.64 -12.89 -2.51
CA GLU A 121 -0.62 -13.36 -3.09
C GLU A 121 -0.40 -14.28 -4.29
N GLY A 122 0.53 -13.92 -5.18
CA GLY A 122 0.88 -14.78 -6.29
C GLY A 122 1.46 -16.13 -5.86
N TRP A 123 2.12 -16.19 -4.71
CA TRP A 123 2.55 -17.45 -4.11
C TRP A 123 1.35 -18.25 -3.58
N VAL A 124 0.46 -17.61 -2.83
CA VAL A 124 -0.76 -18.24 -2.26
C VAL A 124 -1.66 -18.76 -3.36
N LEU A 125 -2.01 -17.94 -4.34
CA LEU A 125 -2.95 -18.31 -5.41
C LEU A 125 -2.41 -19.47 -6.26
N ARG A 126 -1.09 -19.52 -6.53
CA ARG A 126 -0.47 -20.65 -7.24
C ARG A 126 -0.48 -21.95 -6.45
N HIS A 127 -0.53 -21.88 -5.11
CA HIS A 127 -0.67 -23.07 -4.28
C HIS A 127 -2.12 -23.53 -4.16
N LEU A 128 -3.06 -22.59 -4.09
CA LEU A 128 -4.50 -22.91 -4.03
C LEU A 128 -5.02 -23.45 -5.36
N TRP A 129 -4.62 -22.86 -6.47
CA TRP A 129 -5.12 -23.19 -7.81
C TRP A 129 -4.06 -23.93 -8.63
N ARG A 130 -3.56 -25.05 -8.10
CA ARG A 130 -2.49 -25.84 -8.72
C ARG A 130 -2.84 -26.42 -10.09
N MET A 131 -4.13 -26.61 -10.35
CA MET A 131 -4.64 -27.18 -11.61
C MET A 131 -4.77 -26.15 -12.72
N GLU A 132 -4.70 -24.85 -12.38
CA GLU A 132 -4.81 -23.75 -13.34
C GLU A 132 -3.45 -23.41 -13.98
N ASP A 133 -3.50 -22.78 -15.15
CA ASP A 133 -2.29 -22.30 -15.83
C ASP A 133 -1.58 -21.24 -14.96
N LYS A 134 -0.38 -21.57 -14.53
CA LYS A 134 0.46 -20.73 -13.66
C LYS A 134 0.76 -19.36 -14.27
N ARG A 135 0.83 -19.26 -15.62
CA ARG A 135 1.06 -17.99 -16.31
C ARG A 135 -0.19 -17.11 -16.23
N LEU A 136 -1.34 -17.71 -16.45
CA LEU A 136 -2.62 -17.01 -16.39
C LEU A 136 -2.94 -16.55 -14.96
N VAL A 137 -2.71 -17.40 -13.96
CA VAL A 137 -2.85 -17.03 -12.53
C VAL A 137 -1.93 -15.86 -12.18
N ARG A 138 -0.66 -15.88 -12.61
CA ARG A 138 0.28 -14.78 -12.37
C ARG A 138 -0.19 -13.48 -13.03
N ALA A 139 -0.63 -13.55 -14.29
CA ALA A 139 -1.12 -12.37 -15.00
C ALA A 139 -2.40 -11.80 -14.38
N ALA A 140 -3.31 -12.67 -13.91
CA ALA A 140 -4.51 -12.27 -13.20
C ALA A 140 -4.19 -11.57 -11.89
N ASN A 141 -3.29 -12.14 -11.08
CA ASN A 141 -2.83 -11.56 -9.82
C ASN A 141 -2.17 -10.18 -10.02
N TRP A 142 -1.28 -10.05 -11.01
CA TRP A 142 -0.65 -8.77 -11.33
C TRP A 142 -1.67 -7.68 -11.66
N GLN A 143 -2.65 -8.01 -12.51
CA GLN A 143 -3.66 -7.05 -12.93
C GLN A 143 -4.65 -6.73 -11.81
N ALA A 144 -4.99 -7.71 -10.97
CA ALA A 144 -5.84 -7.50 -9.82
C ALA A 144 -5.20 -6.52 -8.84
N ASN A 145 -3.96 -6.78 -8.43
CA ASN A 145 -3.18 -5.90 -7.58
C ASN A 145 -2.98 -4.51 -8.21
N LEU A 146 -2.67 -4.43 -9.51
CA LEU A 146 -2.53 -3.13 -10.18
C LEU A 146 -3.82 -2.31 -10.11
N ALA A 147 -4.97 -2.93 -10.32
CA ALA A 147 -6.26 -2.26 -10.26
C ALA A 147 -6.59 -1.75 -8.85
N SER A 148 -6.38 -2.58 -7.81
CA SER A 148 -6.64 -2.21 -6.42
C SER A 148 -5.68 -1.10 -5.95
N TYR A 149 -4.39 -1.18 -6.28
CA TYR A 149 -3.40 -0.17 -5.90
C TYR A 149 -3.54 1.16 -6.66
N ILE A 150 -3.99 1.16 -7.91
CA ILE A 150 -4.40 2.39 -8.59
C ILE A 150 -5.57 3.03 -7.86
N GLY A 151 -6.58 2.26 -7.47
CA GLY A 151 -7.70 2.75 -6.67
C GLY A 151 -7.25 3.38 -5.35
N LEU A 152 -6.38 2.70 -4.60
CA LEU A 152 -5.79 3.22 -3.36
C LEU A 152 -4.99 4.52 -3.59
N ALA A 153 -4.19 4.58 -4.66
CA ALA A 153 -3.41 5.76 -5.00
C ALA A 153 -4.31 6.95 -5.36
N LEU A 154 -5.41 6.73 -6.07
CA LEU A 154 -6.38 7.78 -6.39
C LEU A 154 -7.07 8.31 -5.13
N VAL A 155 -7.52 7.44 -4.24
CA VAL A 155 -8.17 7.84 -2.96
C VAL A 155 -7.17 8.61 -2.09
N THR A 156 -5.96 8.11 -1.93
CA THR A 156 -4.92 8.76 -1.12
C THR A 156 -4.45 10.07 -1.76
N GLY A 157 -4.35 10.12 -3.08
CA GLY A 157 -4.02 11.34 -3.83
C GLY A 157 -5.12 12.42 -3.70
N ALA A 158 -6.38 12.03 -3.74
CA ALA A 158 -7.50 12.93 -3.48
C ALA A 158 -7.47 13.45 -2.03
N TRP A 159 -7.17 12.59 -1.07
CA TRP A 159 -6.97 13.02 0.32
C TRP A 159 -5.82 14.02 0.46
N LEU A 160 -4.67 13.77 -0.17
CA LEU A 160 -3.54 14.69 -0.19
C LEU A 160 -3.93 16.04 -0.79
N TRP A 161 -4.63 16.03 -1.92
CA TRP A 161 -5.12 17.25 -2.57
C TRP A 161 -6.02 18.08 -1.65
N MET A 162 -7.03 17.44 -1.03
CA MET A 162 -7.93 18.12 -0.09
C MET A 162 -7.19 18.67 1.13
N SER A 163 -6.18 17.95 1.62
CA SER A 163 -5.37 18.39 2.75
C SER A 163 -4.54 19.64 2.44
N ILE A 164 -3.99 19.73 1.24
CA ILE A 164 -3.22 20.90 0.80
C ILE A 164 -4.17 22.08 0.56
N ALA A 165 -5.28 21.87 -0.13
CA ALA A 165 -6.27 22.92 -0.43
C ALA A 165 -6.91 23.50 0.85
N GLY A 166 -7.29 22.64 1.81
CA GLY A 166 -7.85 23.08 3.09
C GLY A 166 -6.88 23.93 3.92
N ASN A 167 -5.59 23.59 3.93
CA ASN A 167 -4.57 24.36 4.63
C ASN A 167 -4.30 25.74 3.99
N ALA A 168 -4.51 25.88 2.69
CA ALA A 168 -4.37 27.16 2.00
C ALA A 168 -5.46 28.15 2.41
N VAL A 169 -6.68 27.68 2.68
CA VAL A 169 -7.82 28.50 3.10
C VAL A 169 -7.68 29.01 4.55
N ILE A 170 -7.06 28.21 5.44
CA ILE A 170 -6.90 28.59 6.86
C ILE A 170 -5.77 29.62 7.07
N ARG A 171 -4.90 29.82 6.09
CA ARG A 171 -3.76 30.76 6.17
C ARG A 171 -4.07 32.17 5.61
N GLN A 172 -5.26 32.38 5.06
CA GLN A 172 -5.78 33.67 4.64
C GLN A 172 -6.65 34.29 5.75
#